data_67efbdeef4f3c860e9a51b0816fdd5b2
#
_entry.id   67efbdeef4f3c860e9a51b0816fdd5b2
#
_cell.length_a   1.000
_cell.length_b   1.000
_cell.length_c   1.000
_cell.angle_alpha   90.00
_cell.angle_beta   90.00
_cell.angle_gamma   90.00
#
_symmetry.space_group_name_H-M   'P 1'
#
loop_
_entity.id
_entity.type
_entity.pdbx_description
1 polymer ?
#
loop_
_entity_poly.entity_id
_entity_poly.type
_entity_poly.pdbx_seq_one_letter_code
_entity_poly.pdbx_strand_id
1 'polypeptide(L)'
;MFERFRPLDIPDPAPFNVYERYDNFSDVIQPDRISVIDYLDLNSEVYLVGAEIDAIFRKLTTGVAIIGLQKPPPSVVYIKGVKKVIERDLAYGAGFTAKRAILYITMGSNKLKILYVKTPRNPKVNPDNMSWTFRIGEDGITFENIQRVYGEQEEF
;
A
#
# COMPACT_ATOMS: atom_id res chain seq x y z
N MET A 1 19.86 -7.69 -7.70
CA MET A 1 18.39 -7.89 -7.59
C MET A 1 18.03 -9.34 -7.21
N PHE A 2 18.69 -10.35 -7.74
CA PHE A 2 18.35 -11.78 -7.51
C PHE A 2 18.64 -12.33 -6.11
N GLU A 3 19.54 -11.73 -5.32
CA GLU A 3 19.89 -12.28 -4.00
C GLU A 3 18.75 -12.19 -2.96
N ARG A 4 17.87 -11.19 -3.06
CA ARG A 4 16.73 -11.04 -2.15
C ARG A 4 15.64 -12.11 -2.34
N PHE A 5 15.58 -12.75 -3.48
CA PHE A 5 14.55 -13.74 -3.80
C PHE A 5 15.01 -15.19 -3.59
N ARG A 6 16.30 -15.43 -3.29
CA ARG A 6 16.82 -16.78 -2.99
C ARG A 6 16.02 -17.51 -1.90
N PRO A 7 15.59 -16.85 -0.81
CA PRO A 7 14.83 -17.54 0.23
C PRO A 7 13.42 -17.95 -0.20
N LEU A 8 12.91 -17.44 -1.32
CA LEU A 8 11.54 -17.71 -1.79
C LEU A 8 11.44 -18.95 -2.68
N ASP A 9 12.57 -19.59 -3.03
CA ASP A 9 12.62 -20.79 -3.87
C ASP A 9 11.75 -20.67 -5.14
N ILE A 10 11.87 -19.53 -5.83
CA ILE A 10 11.10 -19.25 -7.03
C ILE A 10 11.59 -20.15 -8.16
N PRO A 11 10.70 -20.94 -8.80
CA PRO A 11 11.09 -21.83 -9.89
C PRO A 11 11.60 -21.06 -11.12
N ASP A 12 12.43 -21.72 -11.91
CA ASP A 12 12.86 -21.22 -13.21
C ASP A 12 12.22 -22.07 -14.33
N PRO A 13 11.40 -21.51 -15.23
CA PRO A 13 11.02 -20.08 -15.29
C PRO A 13 10.07 -19.66 -14.17
N ALA A 14 10.18 -18.40 -13.75
CA ALA A 14 9.29 -17.83 -12.75
C ALA A 14 7.82 -17.87 -13.24
N PRO A 15 6.84 -18.20 -12.36
CA PRO A 15 5.43 -18.33 -12.73
C PRO A 15 4.72 -16.98 -12.91
N PHE A 16 5.46 -15.90 -13.16
CA PHE A 16 4.94 -14.54 -13.34
C PHE A 16 5.74 -13.78 -14.40
N ASN A 17 5.11 -12.78 -15.00
CA ASN A 17 5.74 -11.85 -15.90
C ASN A 17 6.18 -10.60 -15.15
N VAL A 18 7.31 -10.01 -15.55
CA VAL A 18 7.83 -8.75 -15.03
C VAL A 18 7.87 -7.74 -16.17
N TYR A 19 7.32 -6.55 -15.92
CA TYR A 19 7.33 -5.44 -16.85
C TYR A 19 7.96 -4.22 -16.18
N GLU A 20 8.88 -3.56 -16.84
CA GLU A 20 9.38 -2.25 -16.44
C GLU A 20 8.53 -1.18 -17.13
N ARG A 21 7.87 -0.33 -16.34
CA ARG A 21 6.97 0.72 -16.84
C ARG A 21 7.13 1.99 -16.03
N TYR A 22 6.99 3.12 -16.73
CA TYR A 22 7.03 4.46 -16.15
C TYR A 22 5.71 5.20 -16.37
N ASP A 23 4.88 4.72 -17.29
CA ASP A 23 3.55 5.24 -17.63
C ASP A 23 2.64 4.12 -18.18
N ASN A 24 1.38 4.44 -18.43
CA ASN A 24 0.39 3.54 -19.06
C ASN A 24 0.37 2.14 -18.41
N PHE A 25 0.42 2.09 -17.09
CA PHE A 25 0.45 0.84 -16.32
C PHE A 25 -0.74 -0.06 -16.63
N SER A 26 -1.90 0.55 -16.99
CA SER A 26 -3.10 -0.19 -17.37
C SER A 26 -2.91 -1.11 -18.59
N ASP A 27 -1.91 -0.86 -19.45
CA ASP A 27 -1.71 -1.65 -20.67
C ASP A 27 -1.22 -3.07 -20.40
N VAL A 28 -0.51 -3.28 -19.29
CA VAL A 28 0.03 -4.58 -18.89
C VAL A 28 -0.83 -5.31 -17.86
N ILE A 29 -1.91 -4.69 -17.39
CA ILE A 29 -2.84 -5.31 -16.45
C ILE A 29 -3.63 -6.43 -17.13
N GLN A 30 -3.60 -7.61 -16.54
CA GLN A 30 -4.41 -8.74 -16.95
C GLN A 30 -5.74 -8.73 -16.20
N PRO A 31 -6.88 -8.73 -16.91
CA PRO A 31 -8.20 -8.46 -16.31
C PRO A 31 -8.63 -9.45 -15.24
N ASP A 32 -8.17 -10.69 -15.30
CA ASP A 32 -8.59 -11.82 -14.49
C ASP A 32 -7.50 -12.36 -13.53
N ARG A 33 -6.34 -11.68 -13.47
CA ARG A 33 -5.20 -12.13 -12.69
C ARG A 33 -4.81 -11.14 -11.59
N ILE A 34 -3.84 -11.54 -10.78
CA ILE A 34 -3.23 -10.65 -9.78
C ILE A 34 -2.11 -9.86 -10.49
N SER A 35 -2.19 -8.54 -10.40
CA SER A 35 -1.15 -7.62 -10.87
C SER A 35 -0.59 -6.88 -9.66
N VAL A 36 0.73 -6.79 -9.57
CA VAL A 36 1.43 -6.02 -8.52
C VAL A 36 2.20 -4.88 -9.18
N ILE A 37 1.96 -3.67 -8.72
CA ILE A 37 2.65 -2.46 -9.17
C ILE A 37 3.50 -1.95 -8.01
N ASP A 38 4.82 -2.09 -8.14
CA ASP A 38 5.78 -1.73 -7.10
C ASP A 38 6.76 -0.68 -7.68
N TYR A 39 6.49 0.55 -7.57
CA TYR A 39 5.32 1.33 -7.11
C TYR A 39 4.80 2.24 -8.21
N LEU A 40 3.59 2.81 -8.05
CA LEU A 40 3.05 3.78 -8.99
C LEU A 40 3.62 5.18 -8.64
N ASP A 41 4.64 5.60 -9.40
CA ASP A 41 5.24 6.93 -9.31
C ASP A 41 5.04 7.66 -10.64
N LEU A 42 4.40 8.80 -10.59
CA LEU A 42 4.19 9.68 -11.74
C LEU A 42 4.97 11.00 -11.58
N ASN A 43 6.18 10.88 -11.08
CA ASN A 43 7.32 11.84 -11.00
C ASN A 43 7.02 13.34 -10.77
N SER A 44 5.87 13.89 -11.11
CA SER A 44 5.55 15.32 -10.92
C SER A 44 4.07 15.66 -10.87
N GLU A 45 3.20 14.74 -11.31
CA GLU A 45 1.79 15.04 -11.51
C GLU A 45 0.89 14.16 -10.63
N VAL A 46 0.92 14.44 -9.33
CA VAL A 46 0.22 13.67 -8.28
C VAL A 46 -1.28 13.48 -8.58
N TYR A 47 -1.90 14.39 -9.33
CA TYR A 47 -3.30 14.29 -9.74
C TYR A 47 -3.52 13.20 -10.82
N LEU A 48 -2.50 12.86 -11.60
CA LEU A 48 -2.59 11.79 -12.61
C LEU A 48 -2.61 10.40 -11.98
N VAL A 49 -2.10 10.24 -10.76
CA VAL A 49 -2.16 8.96 -10.03
C VAL A 49 -3.57 8.43 -9.93
N GLY A 50 -4.54 9.30 -9.64
CA GLY A 50 -5.95 8.93 -9.58
C GLY A 50 -6.51 8.47 -10.92
N ALA A 51 -6.10 9.11 -12.02
CA ALA A 51 -6.51 8.74 -13.37
C ALA A 51 -5.93 7.38 -13.79
N GLU A 52 -4.66 7.11 -13.45
CA GLU A 52 -4.02 5.83 -13.74
C GLU A 52 -4.66 4.69 -12.93
N ILE A 53 -4.96 4.91 -11.64
CA ILE A 53 -5.71 3.94 -10.83
C ILE A 53 -7.10 3.68 -11.42
N ASP A 54 -7.79 4.71 -11.93
CA ASP A 54 -9.07 4.56 -12.61
C ASP A 54 -8.93 3.73 -13.91
N ALA A 55 -7.87 3.92 -14.68
CA ALA A 55 -7.58 3.16 -15.89
C ALA A 55 -7.32 1.68 -15.56
N ILE A 56 -6.49 1.41 -14.56
CA ILE A 56 -6.23 0.06 -14.04
C ILE A 56 -7.54 -0.60 -13.59
N PHE A 57 -8.34 0.10 -12.77
CA PHE A 57 -9.61 -0.41 -12.27
C PHE A 57 -10.57 -0.82 -13.39
N ARG A 58 -10.66 -0.03 -14.47
CA ARG A 58 -11.53 -0.33 -15.63
C ARG A 58 -11.09 -1.56 -16.42
N LYS A 59 -9.82 -1.95 -16.34
CA LYS A 59 -9.29 -3.15 -16.99
C LYS A 59 -9.64 -4.42 -16.21
N LEU A 60 -9.78 -4.33 -14.88
CA LEU A 60 -10.06 -5.48 -14.04
C LEU A 60 -11.48 -6.01 -14.23
N THR A 61 -11.62 -7.33 -14.30
CA THR A 61 -12.89 -8.06 -14.26
C THR A 61 -13.00 -8.85 -12.96
N THR A 62 -12.34 -9.99 -12.87
CA THR A 62 -12.24 -10.82 -11.66
C THR A 62 -10.85 -10.74 -11.00
N GLY A 63 -9.90 -10.08 -11.66
CA GLY A 63 -8.54 -9.92 -11.17
C GLY A 63 -8.42 -8.88 -10.04
N VAL A 64 -7.24 -8.81 -9.48
CA VAL A 64 -6.88 -7.89 -8.39
C VAL A 64 -5.62 -7.12 -8.76
N ALA A 65 -5.61 -5.81 -8.53
CA ALA A 65 -4.40 -5.00 -8.58
C ALA A 65 -3.97 -4.62 -7.16
N ILE A 66 -2.71 -4.91 -6.82
CA ILE A 66 -2.04 -4.46 -5.59
C ILE A 66 -1.09 -3.34 -6.01
N ILE A 67 -1.36 -2.12 -5.52
CA ILE A 67 -0.63 -0.94 -5.97
C ILE A 67 0.11 -0.32 -4.78
N GLY A 68 1.44 -0.32 -4.85
CA GLY A 68 2.30 0.45 -3.96
C GLY A 68 2.23 1.94 -4.30
N LEU A 69 2.06 2.78 -3.28
CA LEU A 69 2.03 4.23 -3.42
C LEU A 69 2.97 4.87 -2.40
N GLN A 70 3.63 5.93 -2.81
CA GLN A 70 4.55 6.65 -1.93
C GLN A 70 3.80 7.55 -0.95
N LYS A 71 4.17 7.47 0.34
CA LYS A 71 3.69 8.39 1.39
C LYS A 71 4.49 9.68 1.40
N PRO A 72 3.85 10.82 1.71
CA PRO A 72 4.58 12.03 2.05
C PRO A 72 5.46 11.80 3.29
N PRO A 73 6.65 12.43 3.37
CA PRO A 73 7.45 12.37 4.58
C PRO A 73 6.70 12.99 5.76
N PRO A 74 7.01 12.57 7.00
CA PRO A 74 6.46 13.19 8.19
C PRO A 74 6.73 14.68 8.22
N SER A 75 5.75 15.47 8.61
CA SER A 75 5.91 16.91 8.79
C SER A 75 6.13 17.26 10.26
N VAL A 76 7.01 18.23 10.52
CA VAL A 76 7.26 18.72 11.86
C VAL A 76 6.49 20.03 12.05
N VAL A 77 5.64 20.07 13.07
CA VAL A 77 4.93 21.28 13.48
C VAL A 77 5.28 21.63 14.93
N TYR A 78 5.25 22.91 15.26
CA TYR A 78 5.42 23.37 16.62
C TYR A 78 4.07 23.90 17.15
N ILE A 79 3.51 23.19 18.14
CA ILE A 79 2.26 23.60 18.79
C ILE A 79 2.62 24.09 20.20
N LYS A 80 2.36 25.36 20.49
CA LYS A 80 2.70 26.00 21.76
C LYS A 80 4.17 25.79 22.19
N GLY A 81 5.10 25.81 21.22
CA GLY A 81 6.53 25.62 21.47
C GLY A 81 6.98 24.14 21.57
N VAL A 82 6.04 23.20 21.54
CA VAL A 82 6.37 21.76 21.56
C VAL A 82 6.46 21.22 20.14
N LYS A 83 7.56 20.54 19.83
CA LYS A 83 7.78 19.87 18.55
C LYS A 83 6.83 18.66 18.45
N LYS A 84 5.95 18.63 17.44
CA LYS A 84 5.09 17.50 17.11
C LYS A 84 5.41 17.00 15.71
N VAL A 85 5.61 15.70 15.57
CA VAL A 85 5.78 15.03 14.27
C VAL A 85 4.40 14.53 13.85
N ILE A 86 3.94 14.95 12.66
CA ILE A 86 2.68 14.52 12.08
C ILE A 86 2.99 13.59 10.92
N GLU A 87 2.59 12.34 11.04
CA GLU A 87 2.62 11.38 9.95
C GLU A 87 1.31 11.44 9.16
N ARG A 88 1.42 11.37 7.84
CA ARG A 88 0.25 11.28 6.96
C ARG A 88 0.04 9.83 6.58
N ASP A 89 -1.16 9.33 6.78
CA ASP A 89 -1.50 7.95 6.47
C ASP A 89 -1.77 7.73 4.97
N LEU A 90 -2.30 8.74 4.28
CA LEU A 90 -2.58 8.67 2.85
C LEU A 90 -1.34 8.96 2.01
N ALA A 91 -1.24 8.26 0.88
CA ALA A 91 -0.22 8.51 -0.14
C ALA A 91 -0.37 9.90 -0.77
N TYR A 92 0.62 10.32 -1.57
CA TYR A 92 0.48 11.48 -2.44
C TYR A 92 -0.77 11.33 -3.31
N GLY A 93 -1.53 12.42 -3.48
CA GLY A 93 -2.84 12.41 -4.15
C GLY A 93 -4.01 12.08 -3.22
N ALA A 94 -3.78 11.74 -1.95
CA ALA A 94 -4.76 11.61 -0.88
C ALA A 94 -6.07 10.91 -1.32
N GLY A 95 -7.21 11.61 -1.25
CA GLY A 95 -8.52 11.04 -1.58
C GLY A 95 -8.67 10.51 -3.02
N PHE A 96 -7.87 11.00 -3.97
CA PHE A 96 -7.91 10.49 -5.35
C PHE A 96 -7.37 9.07 -5.45
N THR A 97 -6.32 8.73 -4.70
CA THR A 97 -5.75 7.38 -4.64
C THR A 97 -6.67 6.40 -3.93
N ALA A 98 -7.45 6.91 -3.00
CA ALA A 98 -8.37 6.13 -2.19
C ALA A 98 -9.68 5.74 -2.90
N LYS A 99 -10.09 6.50 -3.93
CA LYS A 99 -11.42 6.42 -4.55
C LYS A 99 -11.80 5.01 -5.02
N ARG A 100 -10.89 4.28 -5.63
CA ARG A 100 -11.13 2.94 -6.20
C ARG A 100 -10.68 1.79 -5.30
N ALA A 101 -9.87 2.05 -4.30
CA ALA A 101 -9.39 1.01 -3.42
C ALA A 101 -10.54 0.33 -2.67
N ILE A 102 -10.53 -1.00 -2.63
CA ILE A 102 -11.41 -1.83 -1.79
C ILE A 102 -10.80 -1.96 -0.40
N LEU A 103 -9.50 -2.10 -0.34
CA LEU A 103 -8.69 -2.14 0.87
C LEU A 103 -7.57 -1.09 0.72
N TYR A 104 -7.45 -0.19 1.69
CA TYR A 104 -6.37 0.77 1.76
C TYR A 104 -5.57 0.54 3.05
N ILE A 105 -4.27 0.27 2.87
CA ILE A 105 -3.33 -0.01 3.97
C ILE A 105 -2.23 1.04 3.94
N THR A 106 -1.84 1.54 5.10
CA THR A 106 -0.62 2.31 5.26
C THR A 106 0.42 1.50 6.03
N MET A 107 1.67 1.59 5.60
CA MET A 107 2.79 0.90 6.25
C MET A 107 3.86 1.91 6.66
N GLY A 108 4.40 1.71 7.84
CA GLY A 108 5.63 2.33 8.34
C GLY A 108 6.70 1.27 8.58
N SER A 109 7.81 1.65 9.19
CA SER A 109 8.96 0.75 9.42
C SER A 109 8.60 -0.53 10.19
N ASN A 110 7.70 -0.44 11.16
CA ASN A 110 7.33 -1.57 12.04
C ASN A 110 5.83 -1.61 12.32
N LYS A 111 5.03 -0.90 11.54
CA LYS A 111 3.59 -0.78 11.77
C LYS A 111 2.83 -0.84 10.45
N LEU A 112 1.72 -1.58 10.46
CA LEU A 112 0.72 -1.62 9.42
C LEU A 112 -0.60 -1.13 10.00
N LYS A 113 -1.33 -0.30 9.26
CA LYS A 113 -2.66 0.18 9.64
C LYS A 113 -3.60 0.05 8.44
N ILE A 114 -4.77 -0.51 8.67
CA ILE A 114 -5.88 -0.47 7.72
C ILE A 114 -6.53 0.89 7.82
N LEU A 115 -6.53 1.67 6.76
CA LEU A 115 -7.22 2.95 6.75
C LEU A 115 -8.72 2.76 6.54
N TYR A 116 -9.09 1.92 5.58
CA TYR A 116 -10.48 1.52 5.38
C TYR A 116 -10.61 0.25 4.54
N VAL A 117 -11.77 -0.39 4.67
CA VAL A 117 -12.23 -1.52 3.84
C VAL A 117 -13.66 -1.25 3.39
N LYS A 118 -13.90 -1.21 2.07
CA LYS A 118 -15.26 -0.94 1.53
C LYS A 118 -16.24 -2.09 1.74
N THR A 119 -15.76 -3.33 1.64
CA THR A 119 -16.59 -4.53 1.73
C THR A 119 -15.95 -5.56 2.67
N PRO A 120 -16.05 -5.37 3.99
CA PRO A 120 -15.50 -6.33 4.94
C PRO A 120 -16.27 -7.66 4.85
N ARG A 121 -15.56 -8.77 4.95
CA ARG A 121 -16.16 -10.12 4.94
C ARG A 121 -17.20 -10.31 6.03
N ASN A 122 -16.95 -9.72 7.21
CA ASN A 122 -17.91 -9.71 8.32
C ASN A 122 -18.42 -8.27 8.51
N PRO A 123 -19.67 -7.96 8.14
CA PRO A 123 -20.20 -6.61 8.25
C PRO A 123 -20.39 -6.12 9.69
N LYS A 124 -20.33 -7.04 10.69
CA LYS A 124 -20.39 -6.69 12.11
C LYS A 124 -19.05 -6.21 12.66
N VAL A 125 -17.98 -6.36 11.92
CA VAL A 125 -16.63 -5.95 12.31
C VAL A 125 -16.21 -4.79 11.43
N ASN A 126 -15.97 -3.62 12.02
CA ASN A 126 -15.33 -2.52 11.32
C ASN A 126 -13.80 -2.70 11.39
N PRO A 127 -13.12 -2.98 10.27
CA PRO A 127 -11.67 -3.14 10.27
C PRO A 127 -10.92 -1.80 10.16
N ASP A 128 -11.63 -0.69 9.96
CA ASP A 128 -11.02 0.62 9.79
C ASP A 128 -10.22 1.00 11.04
N ASN A 129 -9.03 1.55 10.81
CA ASN A 129 -8.05 1.92 11.83
C ASN A 129 -7.46 0.76 12.65
N MET A 130 -7.77 -0.50 12.31
CA MET A 130 -7.04 -1.62 12.91
C MET A 130 -5.57 -1.56 12.53
N SER A 131 -4.69 -1.76 13.51
CA SER A 131 -3.24 -1.70 13.29
C SER A 131 -2.51 -2.87 13.93
N TRP A 132 -1.36 -3.17 13.35
CA TRP A 132 -0.44 -4.22 13.80
C TRP A 132 0.97 -3.68 13.82
N THR A 133 1.74 -4.11 14.80
CA THR A 133 3.19 -3.98 14.80
C THR A 133 3.81 -5.28 14.31
N PHE A 134 4.99 -5.17 13.71
CA PHE A 134 5.78 -6.31 13.24
C PHE A 134 7.26 -5.96 13.27
N ARG A 135 8.10 -6.97 13.12
CA ARG A 135 9.52 -6.84 12.85
C ARG A 135 9.82 -7.47 11.50
N ILE A 136 10.74 -6.91 10.75
CA ILE A 136 11.33 -7.59 9.59
C ILE A 136 12.49 -8.45 10.08
N GLY A 137 12.46 -9.72 9.71
CA GLY A 137 13.51 -10.68 10.01
C GLY A 137 14.84 -10.32 9.36
N GLU A 138 15.91 -11.02 9.77
CA GLU A 138 17.26 -10.78 9.25
C GLU A 138 17.39 -11.08 7.75
N ASP A 139 16.51 -11.94 7.20
CA ASP A 139 16.40 -12.24 5.79
C ASP A 139 15.83 -11.07 4.95
N GLY A 140 15.27 -10.04 5.60
CA GLY A 140 14.68 -8.86 4.98
C GLY A 140 13.31 -9.09 4.32
N ILE A 141 12.73 -10.28 4.43
CA ILE A 141 11.45 -10.66 3.80
C ILE A 141 10.44 -11.27 4.76
N THR A 142 10.88 -11.84 5.87
CA THR A 142 10.00 -12.49 6.86
C THR A 142 9.43 -11.45 7.81
N PHE A 143 8.12 -11.51 8.03
CA PHE A 143 7.46 -10.71 9.07
C PHE A 143 7.40 -11.50 10.36
N GLU A 144 8.02 -10.98 11.40
CA GLU A 144 8.09 -11.59 12.73
C GLU A 144 7.34 -10.77 13.78
N ASN A 145 6.99 -11.39 14.89
CA ASN A 145 6.38 -10.73 16.06
C ASN A 145 5.16 -9.87 15.69
N ILE A 146 4.30 -10.39 14.82
CA ILE A 146 3.10 -9.68 14.39
C ILE A 146 2.12 -9.62 15.57
N GLN A 147 1.83 -8.41 16.05
CA GLN A 147 0.93 -8.17 17.16
C GLN A 147 -0.11 -7.11 16.81
N ARG A 148 -1.37 -7.39 17.13
CA ARG A 148 -2.41 -6.39 16.99
C ARG A 148 -2.28 -5.32 18.07
N VAL A 149 -2.37 -4.05 17.67
CA VAL A 149 -2.39 -2.91 18.57
C VAL A 149 -3.84 -2.61 18.93
N TYR A 150 -4.14 -2.58 20.24
CA TYR A 150 -5.44 -2.22 20.77
C TYR A 150 -5.33 -0.88 21.48
N GLY A 151 -6.21 0.06 21.17
CA GLY A 151 -6.42 1.23 22.03
C GLY A 151 -5.50 2.43 21.83
N GLU A 152 -4.92 2.66 20.66
CA GLU A 152 -4.51 4.01 20.30
C GLU A 152 -5.78 4.85 19.99
N GLN A 153 -6.43 5.36 21.02
CA GLN A 153 -7.29 6.51 20.86
C GLN A 153 -6.35 7.67 20.55
N GLU A 154 -6.49 8.25 19.37
CA GLU A 154 -5.87 9.55 19.09
C GLU A 154 -6.40 10.53 20.14
N GLU A 155 -5.56 10.92 21.09
CA GLU A 155 -5.84 12.10 21.91
C GLU A 155 -5.88 13.30 20.98
N PHE A 156 -7.08 13.83 20.75
CA PHE A 156 -7.35 15.05 20.01
C PHE A 156 -6.88 16.30 20.76
#